data_7ff91b498f632410b006c84d18ddcb83
#
_entry.id   7ff91b498f632410b006c84d18ddcb83
#
_cell.length_a   1.000
_cell.length_b   1.000
_cell.length_c   1.000
_cell.angle_alpha   90.00
_cell.angle_beta   90.00
_cell.angle_gamma   90.00
#
_symmetry.space_group_name_H-M   'P 1'
#
loop_
_entity.id
_entity.type
_entity.pdbx_description
1 polymer ?
#
loop_
_entity_poly.entity_id
_entity_poly.type
_entity_poly.pdbx_seq_one_letter_code
_entity_poly.pdbx_strand_id
1 'polypeptide(L)'
;VIPRIDSKDADKKKEACKVYKQLLRAAAWHDMGRDDDLSRDGEHGAASYELWRKDSGKDDKVMEFLMTYHCRSDEEAQAYFRKKLSSRKGSDLIWKAYTILKDADALERCRFGSMSDDFVDVKYLRNDEAKLLLPVAMLLVDAKLRVD
;
A
#
# COMPACT_ATOMS: atom_id res chain seq x y z
N VAL A 1 -13.98 -17.18 34.50
CA VAL A 1 -14.19 -15.72 34.40
C VAL A 1 -13.59 -15.28 33.06
N ILE A 2 -14.44 -14.91 32.10
CA ILE A 2 -13.99 -14.38 30.82
C ILE A 2 -13.51 -12.94 31.08
N PRO A 3 -12.24 -12.59 30.75
CA PRO A 3 -11.76 -11.24 30.94
C PRO A 3 -12.65 -10.26 30.13
N ARG A 4 -13.22 -9.26 30.78
CA ARG A 4 -13.87 -8.15 30.08
C ARG A 4 -12.81 -7.46 29.21
N ILE A 5 -12.98 -7.53 27.89
CA ILE A 5 -12.18 -6.76 26.96
C ILE A 5 -12.46 -5.27 27.27
N ASP A 6 -11.42 -4.52 27.61
CA ASP A 6 -11.54 -3.09 27.83
C ASP A 6 -12.14 -2.44 26.57
N SER A 7 -13.09 -1.52 26.76
CA SER A 7 -13.74 -0.82 25.65
C SER A 7 -12.74 -0.11 24.72
N LYS A 8 -11.62 0.37 25.28
CA LYS A 8 -10.52 0.96 24.50
C LYS A 8 -9.85 -0.04 23.57
N ASP A 9 -9.70 -1.29 23.98
CA ASP A 9 -9.11 -2.35 23.15
C ASP A 9 -10.07 -2.79 22.04
N ALA A 10 -11.36 -2.82 22.31
CA ALA A 10 -12.38 -3.10 21.30
C ALA A 10 -12.41 -2.01 20.21
N ASP A 11 -12.30 -0.75 20.61
CA ASP A 11 -12.26 0.40 19.68
C ASP A 11 -10.98 0.40 18.83
N LYS A 12 -9.84 0.08 19.41
CA LYS A 12 -8.57 -0.06 18.67
C LYS A 12 -8.64 -1.19 17.64
N LYS A 13 -9.18 -2.34 18.03
CA LYS A 13 -9.38 -3.48 17.12
C LYS A 13 -10.31 -3.12 15.96
N LYS A 14 -11.39 -2.39 16.23
CA LYS A 14 -12.33 -1.94 15.19
C LYS A 14 -11.65 -1.01 14.18
N GLU A 15 -10.85 -0.05 14.66
CA GLU A 15 -10.12 0.86 13.77
C GLU A 15 -9.04 0.13 12.97
N ALA A 16 -8.28 -0.77 13.60
CA ALA A 16 -7.29 -1.60 12.92
C ALA A 16 -7.94 -2.46 11.82
N CYS A 17 -9.07 -3.09 12.11
CA CYS A 17 -9.81 -3.88 11.13
C CYS A 17 -10.30 -3.02 9.94
N LYS A 18 -10.73 -1.79 10.21
CA LYS A 18 -11.15 -0.84 9.16
C LYS A 18 -9.97 -0.47 8.26
N VAL A 19 -8.85 -0.05 8.83
CA VAL A 19 -7.64 0.33 8.06
C VAL A 19 -7.10 -0.87 7.29
N TYR A 20 -7.09 -2.06 7.88
CA TYR A 20 -6.69 -3.29 7.19
C TYR A 20 -7.55 -3.58 5.96
N LYS A 21 -8.87 -3.42 6.05
CA LYS A 21 -9.78 -3.58 4.89
C LYS A 21 -9.52 -2.53 3.81
N GLN A 22 -9.19 -1.30 4.20
CA GLN A 22 -8.81 -0.24 3.27
C GLN A 22 -7.48 -0.58 2.57
N LEU A 23 -6.48 -1.07 3.30
CA LEU A 23 -5.20 -1.53 2.74
C LEU A 23 -5.39 -2.64 1.71
N LEU A 24 -6.16 -3.68 2.02
CA LEU A 24 -6.43 -4.77 1.07
C LEU A 24 -7.14 -4.29 -0.21
N ARG A 25 -8.10 -3.36 -0.06
CA ARG A 25 -8.77 -2.77 -1.22
C ARG A 25 -7.81 -1.90 -2.03
N ALA A 26 -7.00 -1.08 -1.37
CA ALA A 26 -6.00 -0.27 -2.05
C ALA A 26 -5.00 -1.16 -2.79
N ALA A 27 -4.52 -2.25 -2.20
CA ALA A 27 -3.63 -3.21 -2.86
C ALA A 27 -4.26 -3.82 -4.12
N ALA A 28 -5.57 -4.09 -4.11
CA ALA A 28 -6.27 -4.63 -5.27
C ALA A 28 -6.49 -3.60 -6.40
N TRP A 29 -6.55 -2.30 -6.07
CA TRP A 29 -6.97 -1.26 -7.00
C TRP A 29 -5.87 -0.26 -7.39
N HIS A 30 -4.73 -0.23 -6.69
CA HIS A 30 -3.73 0.85 -6.80
C HIS A 30 -3.20 1.08 -8.21
N ASP A 31 -3.11 0.05 -9.03
CA ASP A 31 -2.56 0.07 -10.40
C ASP A 31 -3.62 0.04 -11.51
N MET A 32 -4.92 -0.01 -11.17
CA MET A 32 -5.99 -0.11 -12.17
C MET A 32 -6.07 1.09 -13.11
N GLY A 33 -5.52 2.24 -12.72
CA GLY A 33 -5.45 3.45 -13.53
C GLY A 33 -4.13 3.62 -14.28
N ARG A 34 -3.24 2.62 -14.25
CA ARG A 34 -2.00 2.65 -15.02
C ARG A 34 -2.32 2.52 -16.51
N ASP A 35 -1.70 3.38 -17.32
CA ASP A 35 -1.75 3.33 -18.77
C ASP A 35 -0.36 3.05 -19.35
N ASP A 36 -0.24 2.93 -20.68
CA ASP A 36 1.04 2.67 -21.36
C ASP A 36 1.92 3.92 -21.46
N ASP A 37 1.43 5.09 -21.05
CA ASP A 37 2.21 6.33 -21.07
C ASP A 37 3.04 6.47 -19.77
N LEU A 38 4.26 5.97 -19.81
CA LEU A 38 5.21 6.00 -18.71
C LEU A 38 5.57 7.42 -18.24
N SER A 39 5.34 8.46 -19.07
CA SER A 39 5.57 9.85 -18.66
C SER A 39 4.60 10.29 -17.55
N ARG A 40 3.48 9.58 -17.39
CA ARG A 40 2.45 9.82 -16.38
C ARG A 40 2.43 8.80 -15.24
N ASP A 41 3.50 8.03 -15.09
CA ASP A 41 3.56 6.95 -14.10
C ASP A 41 3.31 7.44 -12.66
N GLY A 42 3.70 8.66 -12.31
CA GLY A 42 3.39 9.27 -11.00
C GLY A 42 1.91 9.66 -10.79
N GLU A 43 1.05 9.55 -11.80
CA GLU A 43 -0.36 9.95 -11.75
C GLU A 43 -1.33 8.74 -11.70
N HIS A 44 -0.86 7.53 -12.02
CA HIS A 44 -1.73 6.35 -12.10
C HIS A 44 -2.47 6.04 -10.80
N GLY A 45 -1.88 6.34 -9.64
CA GLY A 45 -2.53 6.14 -8.35
C GLY A 45 -3.76 7.01 -8.16
N ALA A 46 -3.73 8.27 -8.59
CA ALA A 46 -4.88 9.16 -8.57
C ALA A 46 -5.97 8.68 -9.55
N ALA A 47 -5.57 8.25 -10.75
CA ALA A 47 -6.50 7.66 -11.73
C ALA A 47 -7.16 6.38 -11.18
N SER A 48 -6.38 5.53 -10.51
CA SER A 48 -6.89 4.32 -9.84
C SER A 48 -7.92 4.64 -8.76
N TYR A 49 -7.66 5.68 -7.93
CA TYR A 49 -8.63 6.12 -6.94
C TYR A 49 -9.94 6.61 -7.56
N GLU A 50 -9.89 7.37 -8.66
CA GLU A 50 -11.09 7.82 -9.36
C GLU A 50 -11.90 6.67 -9.95
N LEU A 51 -11.25 5.64 -10.49
CA LEU A 51 -11.92 4.42 -10.93
C LEU A 51 -12.62 3.71 -9.77
N TRP A 52 -11.92 3.51 -8.65
CA TRP A 52 -12.50 2.92 -7.45
C TRP A 52 -13.67 3.73 -6.91
N ARG A 53 -13.55 5.07 -6.88
CA ARG A 53 -14.60 5.98 -6.40
C ARG A 53 -15.86 5.86 -7.24
N LYS A 54 -15.73 5.77 -8.56
CA LYS A 54 -16.85 5.59 -9.50
C LYS A 54 -17.51 4.22 -9.30
N ASP A 55 -16.73 3.16 -9.20
CA ASP A 55 -17.22 1.79 -9.05
C ASP A 55 -17.92 1.59 -7.70
N SER A 56 -17.32 2.04 -6.62
CA SER A 56 -17.84 1.84 -5.26
C SER A 56 -18.94 2.82 -4.86
N GLY A 57 -19.06 3.95 -5.55
CA GLY A 57 -19.94 5.07 -5.16
C GLY A 57 -19.54 5.75 -3.84
N LYS A 58 -18.27 5.59 -3.38
CA LYS A 58 -17.76 6.06 -2.09
C LYS A 58 -16.65 7.08 -2.28
N ASP A 59 -16.57 8.02 -1.34
CA ASP A 59 -15.44 8.93 -1.17
C ASP A 59 -14.76 8.60 0.17
N ASP A 60 -13.48 8.18 0.12
CA ASP A 60 -12.72 7.75 1.30
C ASP A 60 -11.31 8.33 1.24
N LYS A 61 -11.02 9.26 2.15
CA LYS A 61 -9.73 9.96 2.21
C LYS A 61 -8.54 9.06 2.54
N VAL A 62 -8.75 7.95 3.21
CA VAL A 62 -7.70 6.95 3.46
C VAL A 62 -7.40 6.18 2.17
N MET A 63 -8.44 5.76 1.45
CA MET A 63 -8.29 5.13 0.13
C MET A 63 -7.60 6.07 -0.86
N GLU A 64 -8.04 7.34 -0.92
CA GLU A 64 -7.41 8.38 -1.73
C GLU A 64 -5.92 8.49 -1.43
N PHE A 65 -5.57 8.57 -0.15
CA PHE A 65 -4.17 8.66 0.28
C PHE A 65 -3.36 7.42 -0.12
N LEU A 66 -3.82 6.22 0.25
CA LEU A 66 -3.12 4.98 -0.05
C LEU A 66 -2.87 4.82 -1.55
N MET A 67 -3.91 5.02 -2.36
CA MET A 67 -3.83 4.80 -3.81
C MET A 67 -3.07 5.91 -4.52
N THR A 68 -3.32 7.18 -4.21
CA THR A 68 -2.67 8.31 -4.90
C THR A 68 -1.18 8.39 -4.59
N TYR A 69 -0.78 8.12 -3.34
CA TYR A 69 0.59 8.36 -2.91
C TYR A 69 1.50 7.14 -2.95
N HIS A 70 0.99 5.95 -3.29
CA HIS A 70 1.86 4.78 -3.42
C HIS A 70 2.92 4.96 -4.53
N CYS A 71 2.60 5.65 -5.62
CA CYS A 71 3.50 5.92 -6.74
C CYS A 71 4.21 7.29 -6.68
N ARG A 72 4.04 8.05 -5.60
CA ARG A 72 4.69 9.35 -5.38
C ARG A 72 5.81 9.26 -4.34
N SER A 73 6.57 10.37 -4.18
CA SER A 73 7.62 10.43 -3.18
C SER A 73 7.07 10.37 -1.74
N ASP A 74 7.91 9.93 -0.80
CA ASP A 74 7.53 9.88 0.61
C ASP A 74 7.36 11.28 1.21
N GLU A 75 8.06 12.27 0.67
CA GLU A 75 7.94 13.68 1.08
C GLU A 75 6.55 14.23 0.73
N GLU A 76 6.07 13.98 -0.49
CA GLU A 76 4.72 14.38 -0.91
C GLU A 76 3.64 13.68 -0.07
N ALA A 77 3.79 12.38 0.13
CA ALA A 77 2.90 11.58 0.96
C ALA A 77 2.85 12.11 2.41
N GLN A 78 4.01 12.43 2.98
CA GLN A 78 4.11 12.94 4.35
C GLN A 78 3.47 14.32 4.48
N ALA A 79 3.66 15.20 3.50
CA ALA A 79 3.05 16.53 3.47
C ALA A 79 1.51 16.43 3.44
N TYR A 80 0.96 15.60 2.58
CA TYR A 80 -0.48 15.37 2.53
C TYR A 80 -1.00 14.75 3.83
N PHE A 81 -0.33 13.71 4.33
CA PHE A 81 -0.71 13.02 5.56
C PHE A 81 -0.79 13.97 6.75
N ARG A 82 0.24 14.79 6.97
CA ARG A 82 0.27 15.79 8.05
C ARG A 82 -0.90 16.76 7.95
N LYS A 83 -1.24 17.20 6.73
CA LYS A 83 -2.29 18.20 6.49
C LYS A 83 -3.70 17.61 6.63
N LYS A 84 -3.92 16.36 6.24
CA LYS A 84 -5.27 15.79 6.03
C LYS A 84 -5.64 14.61 6.92
N LEU A 85 -4.66 13.85 7.41
CA LEU A 85 -4.91 12.58 8.07
C LEU A 85 -4.31 12.45 9.48
N SER A 86 -3.30 13.25 9.84
CA SER A 86 -2.56 13.12 11.10
C SER A 86 -3.42 13.31 12.35
N SER A 87 -4.49 14.10 12.28
CA SER A 87 -5.43 14.30 13.39
C SER A 87 -6.54 13.24 13.47
N ARG A 88 -6.60 12.30 12.54
CA ARG A 88 -7.62 11.24 12.55
C ARG A 88 -7.30 10.18 13.59
N LYS A 89 -8.36 9.58 14.15
CA LYS A 89 -8.22 8.38 14.96
C LYS A 89 -7.56 7.28 14.12
N GLY A 90 -6.54 6.61 14.68
CA GLY A 90 -5.80 5.57 13.96
C GLY A 90 -4.84 6.08 12.87
N SER A 91 -4.41 7.34 12.95
CA SER A 91 -3.48 7.93 11.99
C SER A 91 -2.15 7.17 11.88
N ASP A 92 -1.65 6.62 12.98
CA ASP A 92 -0.50 5.71 13.04
C ASP A 92 -0.72 4.44 12.21
N LEU A 93 -1.91 3.86 12.29
CA LEU A 93 -2.28 2.69 11.50
C LEU A 93 -2.41 3.03 10.00
N ILE A 94 -2.93 4.22 9.67
CA ILE A 94 -3.03 4.69 8.28
C ILE A 94 -1.63 4.87 7.68
N TRP A 95 -0.71 5.48 8.43
CA TRP A 95 0.68 5.63 7.97
C TRP A 95 1.37 4.27 7.80
N LYS A 96 1.18 3.36 8.75
CA LYS A 96 1.71 1.98 8.64
C LYS A 96 1.13 1.25 7.42
N ALA A 97 -0.17 1.39 7.15
CA ALA A 97 -0.79 0.81 5.96
C ALA A 97 -0.17 1.36 4.65
N TYR A 98 0.12 2.66 4.61
CA TYR A 98 0.81 3.28 3.48
C TYR A 98 2.20 2.67 3.26
N THR A 99 3.02 2.55 4.31
CA THR A 99 4.37 1.97 4.19
C THR A 99 4.32 0.51 3.77
N ILE A 100 3.35 -0.26 4.26
CA ILE A 100 3.15 -1.66 3.85
C ILE A 100 2.76 -1.75 2.37
N LEU A 101 1.85 -0.90 1.90
CA LEU A 101 1.45 -0.91 0.49
C LEU A 101 2.64 -0.60 -0.43
N LYS A 102 3.43 0.42 -0.10
CA LYS A 102 4.63 0.77 -0.88
C LYS A 102 5.69 -0.33 -0.89
N ASP A 103 5.88 -1.00 0.23
CA ASP A 103 6.84 -2.10 0.30
C ASP A 103 6.36 -3.34 -0.47
N ALA A 104 5.07 -3.64 -0.43
CA ALA A 104 4.48 -4.72 -1.22
C ALA A 104 4.60 -4.46 -2.73
N ASP A 105 4.31 -3.22 -3.17
CA ASP A 105 4.49 -2.79 -4.54
C ASP A 105 5.97 -2.84 -4.97
N ALA A 106 6.89 -2.42 -4.09
CA ALA A 106 8.32 -2.52 -4.35
C ALA A 106 8.81 -3.98 -4.47
N LEU A 107 8.31 -4.89 -3.63
CA LEU A 107 8.66 -6.33 -3.69
C LEU A 107 8.15 -6.99 -4.98
N GLU A 108 7.08 -6.52 -5.57
CA GLU A 108 6.56 -7.01 -6.85
C GLU A 108 7.58 -6.81 -7.98
N ARG A 109 8.49 -5.83 -7.86
CA ARG A 109 9.60 -5.60 -8.81
C ARG A 109 10.60 -6.76 -8.90
N CYS A 110 10.55 -7.74 -8.00
CA CYS A 110 11.30 -9.00 -8.14
C CYS A 110 11.01 -9.70 -9.46
N ARG A 111 9.85 -9.46 -10.09
CA ARG A 111 9.48 -10.00 -11.41
C ARG A 111 10.45 -9.62 -12.53
N PHE A 112 11.18 -8.51 -12.40
CA PHE A 112 12.16 -8.08 -13.41
C PHE A 112 13.48 -8.85 -13.36
N GLY A 113 13.71 -9.67 -12.32
CA GLY A 113 14.94 -10.43 -12.12
C GLY A 113 16.08 -9.59 -11.53
N SER A 114 16.97 -10.25 -10.81
CA SER A 114 18.04 -9.60 -10.02
C SER A 114 19.10 -8.87 -10.84
N MET A 115 19.15 -9.10 -12.15
CA MET A 115 20.08 -8.43 -13.08
C MET A 115 19.50 -7.17 -13.73
N SER A 116 18.22 -6.87 -13.47
CA SER A 116 17.56 -5.69 -14.01
C SER A 116 17.79 -4.47 -13.10
N ASP A 117 17.98 -3.29 -13.69
CA ASP A 117 17.99 -2.01 -12.98
C ASP A 117 16.63 -1.69 -12.32
N ASP A 118 15.57 -2.34 -12.81
CA ASP A 118 14.22 -2.23 -12.25
C ASP A 118 13.97 -3.18 -11.06
N PHE A 119 14.93 -4.04 -10.70
CA PHE A 119 14.83 -4.90 -9.53
C PHE A 119 14.67 -4.10 -8.24
N VAL A 120 14.03 -4.72 -7.24
CA VAL A 120 13.82 -4.06 -5.96
C VAL A 120 15.16 -3.69 -5.28
N ASP A 121 15.30 -2.43 -4.93
CA ASP A 121 16.41 -1.97 -4.10
C ASP A 121 15.99 -1.99 -2.62
N VAL A 122 16.60 -2.90 -1.86
CA VAL A 122 16.26 -3.18 -0.46
C VAL A 122 16.36 -1.94 0.44
N LYS A 123 17.21 -0.96 0.08
CA LYS A 123 17.35 0.28 0.87
C LYS A 123 16.08 1.12 0.91
N TYR A 124 15.18 0.95 -0.08
CA TYR A 124 13.90 1.66 -0.13
C TYR A 124 12.75 0.93 0.57
N LEU A 125 12.96 -0.31 1.04
CA LEU A 125 11.97 -1.00 1.87
C LEU A 125 11.91 -0.36 3.26
N ARG A 126 10.72 0.05 3.66
CA ARG A 126 10.47 0.85 4.86
C ARG A 126 10.28 0.01 6.11
N ASN A 127 9.78 -1.21 5.93
CA ASN A 127 9.47 -2.15 7.00
C ASN A 127 10.50 -3.28 7.00
N ASP A 128 11.00 -3.64 8.19
CA ASP A 128 11.98 -4.73 8.30
C ASP A 128 11.37 -6.08 7.91
N GLU A 129 10.08 -6.27 8.16
CA GLU A 129 9.33 -7.45 7.71
C GLU A 129 9.35 -7.59 6.19
N ALA A 130 9.28 -6.48 5.45
CA ALA A 130 9.36 -6.51 3.98
C ALA A 130 10.73 -6.97 3.49
N LYS A 131 11.81 -6.57 4.17
CA LYS A 131 13.17 -7.04 3.86
C LYS A 131 13.31 -8.54 4.04
N LEU A 132 12.66 -9.10 5.08
CA LEU A 132 12.63 -10.54 5.33
C LEU A 132 11.80 -11.31 4.29
N LEU A 133 10.85 -10.66 3.62
CA LEU A 133 10.02 -11.27 2.58
C LEU A 133 10.70 -11.30 1.21
N LEU A 134 11.81 -10.60 1.00
CA LEU A 134 12.50 -10.56 -0.29
C LEU A 134 12.84 -11.94 -0.85
N PRO A 135 13.44 -12.88 -0.09
CA PRO A 135 13.72 -14.23 -0.60
C PRO A 135 12.45 -14.97 -1.02
N VAL A 136 11.34 -14.77 -0.30
CA VAL A 136 10.04 -15.38 -0.63
C VAL A 136 9.49 -14.79 -1.92
N ALA A 137 9.56 -13.47 -2.11
CA ALA A 137 9.12 -12.81 -3.32
C ALA A 137 9.91 -13.32 -4.55
N MET A 138 11.23 -13.47 -4.42
CA MET A 138 12.08 -14.06 -5.48
C MET A 138 11.68 -15.50 -5.81
N LEU A 139 11.46 -16.35 -4.80
CA LEU A 139 11.03 -17.73 -5.00
C LEU A 139 9.67 -17.85 -5.69
N LEU A 140 8.73 -16.96 -5.40
CA LEU A 140 7.41 -16.93 -6.04
C LEU A 140 7.52 -16.58 -7.52
N VAL A 141 8.39 -15.66 -7.88
CA VAL A 141 8.66 -15.32 -9.29
C VAL A 141 9.31 -16.49 -10.01
N ASP A 142 10.34 -17.12 -9.45
CA ASP A 142 10.99 -18.28 -10.03
C ASP A 142 10.05 -19.47 -10.22
N ALA A 143 9.14 -19.70 -9.27
CA ALA A 143 8.13 -20.75 -9.37
C ALA A 143 7.15 -20.49 -10.53
N LYS A 144 6.73 -19.24 -10.72
CA LYS A 144 5.85 -18.84 -11.82
C LYS A 144 6.50 -19.05 -13.19
N LEU A 145 7.77 -18.69 -13.33
CA LEU A 145 8.54 -18.85 -14.57
C LEU A 145 8.79 -20.32 -14.98
N ARG A 146 8.61 -21.28 -14.05
CA ARG A 146 8.81 -22.72 -14.33
C ARG A 146 7.51 -23.46 -14.73
N VAL A 147 6.37 -22.77 -14.66
CA VAL A 147 5.04 -23.36 -14.96
C VAL A 147 4.55 -22.97 -16.36
N ASP A 148 5.14 -21.95 -16.98
CA ASP A 148 4.89 -21.51 -18.36
C ASP A 148 5.91 -22.12 -19.33
#